data_160a21e6a4fbde9561af95692550abe0
#
_entry.id   160a21e6a4fbde9561af95692550abe0
#
_cell.length_a   1.000
_cell.length_b   1.000
_cell.length_c   1.000
_cell.angle_alpha   90.00
_cell.angle_beta   90.00
_cell.angle_gamma   90.00
#
_symmetry.space_group_name_H-M   'P 1'
#
loop_
_entity.id
_entity.type
_entity.pdbx_description
1 polymer ?
#
loop_
_entity_poly.entity_id
_entity_poly.type
_entity_poly.pdbx_seq_one_letter_code
_entity_poly.pdbx_strand_id
1 'polypeptide(L)'
;MTYLDIVNGVLRRIREDEVTSVNNSTYSKMIGDFVNDAKTTVENAWDWSALRTTLTLTTEAGIFNYALVGSQNNIKVLDALNDTSNFFLEYKGSSWFNDKYLNSSTAATGTPSNYNFNGVDANGDTLVDVYPKPNDVYELRFNVVQRTPNLSSDSDTLAVPYLPVLHMAVALAARERGETGGTSTAEYFSIADSFLSDAIALDAARHPEELVWYS
;
A
#
# COMPACT_ATOMS: atom_id res chain seq x y z
N MET A 1 -14.15 11.38 -2.43
CA MET A 1 -14.00 12.30 -3.57
C MET A 1 -13.67 11.45 -4.77
N THR A 2 -14.34 11.64 -5.90
CA THR A 2 -14.12 10.82 -7.10
C THR A 2 -12.86 11.27 -7.86
N TYR A 3 -12.37 10.42 -8.75
CA TYR A 3 -11.23 10.76 -9.60
C TYR A 3 -11.48 12.02 -10.43
N LEU A 4 -12.65 12.11 -11.07
CA LEU A 4 -13.06 13.28 -11.82
C LEU A 4 -13.14 14.54 -10.96
N ASP A 5 -13.67 14.44 -9.73
CA ASP A 5 -13.74 15.58 -8.81
C ASP A 5 -12.37 16.14 -8.46
N ILE A 6 -11.37 15.26 -8.30
CA ILE A 6 -10.00 15.66 -7.97
C ILE A 6 -9.35 16.32 -9.19
N VAL A 7 -9.47 15.71 -10.37
CA VAL A 7 -8.96 16.29 -11.64
C VAL A 7 -9.56 17.68 -11.86
N ASN A 8 -10.86 17.84 -11.73
CA ASN A 8 -11.52 19.15 -11.82
C ASN A 8 -11.08 20.10 -10.69
N GLY A 9 -10.82 19.56 -9.50
CA GLY A 9 -10.24 20.31 -8.39
C GLY A 9 -8.86 20.89 -8.69
N VAL A 10 -8.02 20.15 -9.42
CA VAL A 10 -6.72 20.61 -9.91
C VAL A 10 -6.92 21.65 -11.00
N LEU A 11 -7.72 21.36 -12.03
CA LEU A 11 -7.97 22.25 -13.16
C LEU A 11 -8.43 23.65 -12.69
N ARG A 12 -9.39 23.73 -11.77
CA ARG A 12 -9.85 24.99 -11.20
C ARG A 12 -8.72 25.81 -10.54
N ARG A 13 -7.78 25.14 -9.84
CA ARG A 13 -6.67 25.81 -9.15
C ARG A 13 -5.60 26.35 -10.08
N ILE A 14 -5.44 25.70 -11.24
CA ILE A 14 -4.55 26.17 -12.30
C ILE A 14 -5.27 27.02 -13.35
N ARG A 15 -6.54 27.43 -13.09
CA ARG A 15 -7.37 28.30 -13.95
C ARG A 15 -7.66 27.71 -15.33
N GLU A 16 -7.91 26.41 -15.37
CA GLU A 16 -8.38 25.70 -16.56
C GLU A 16 -9.86 25.32 -16.44
N ASP A 17 -10.51 25.09 -17.57
CA ASP A 17 -11.90 24.68 -17.63
C ASP A 17 -12.08 23.25 -17.06
N GLU A 18 -13.20 23.05 -16.38
CA GLU A 18 -13.60 21.73 -15.89
C GLU A 18 -13.96 20.80 -17.05
N VAL A 19 -13.70 19.51 -16.86
CA VAL A 19 -14.04 18.48 -17.84
C VAL A 19 -15.17 17.58 -17.34
N THR A 20 -15.90 16.97 -18.26
CA THR A 20 -16.97 16.00 -17.96
C THR A 20 -16.46 14.58 -17.81
N SER A 21 -15.21 14.31 -18.19
CA SER A 21 -14.50 13.05 -18.00
C SER A 21 -12.99 13.30 -17.99
N VAL A 22 -12.25 12.55 -17.22
CA VAL A 22 -10.77 12.58 -17.20
C VAL A 22 -10.20 12.31 -18.59
N ASN A 23 -10.89 11.52 -19.39
CA ASN A 23 -10.48 11.17 -20.76
C ASN A 23 -10.84 12.22 -21.84
N ASN A 24 -11.36 13.37 -21.48
CA ASN A 24 -11.91 14.38 -22.42
C ASN A 24 -10.84 15.01 -23.30
N SER A 25 -9.63 15.23 -22.78
CA SER A 25 -8.51 15.83 -23.50
C SER A 25 -7.18 15.19 -23.10
N THR A 26 -6.13 15.43 -23.88
CA THR A 26 -4.76 15.01 -23.53
C THR A 26 -4.31 15.70 -22.24
N TYR A 27 -4.69 16.96 -22.05
CA TYR A 27 -4.35 17.72 -20.83
C TYR A 27 -5.04 17.15 -19.59
N SER A 28 -6.34 16.87 -19.65
CA SER A 28 -7.05 16.27 -18.51
C SER A 28 -6.53 14.88 -18.15
N LYS A 29 -6.10 14.08 -19.14
CA LYS A 29 -5.41 12.81 -18.89
C LYS A 29 -4.10 13.01 -18.14
N MET A 30 -3.26 13.96 -18.58
CA MET A 30 -2.01 14.30 -17.89
C MET A 30 -2.25 14.74 -16.45
N ILE A 31 -3.27 15.56 -16.20
CA ILE A 31 -3.66 15.92 -14.84
C ILE A 31 -4.10 14.66 -14.06
N GLY A 32 -4.80 13.73 -14.70
CA GLY A 32 -5.15 12.44 -14.12
C GLY A 32 -3.92 11.61 -13.72
N ASP A 33 -2.88 11.59 -14.55
CA ASP A 33 -1.61 10.94 -14.23
C ASP A 33 -0.95 11.59 -13.00
N PHE A 34 -0.94 12.93 -12.91
CA PHE A 34 -0.44 13.63 -11.72
C PHE A 34 -1.24 13.32 -10.46
N VAL A 35 -2.55 13.11 -10.57
CA VAL A 35 -3.39 12.68 -9.44
C VAL A 35 -3.00 11.27 -8.98
N ASN A 36 -2.71 10.35 -9.90
CA ASN A 36 -2.25 8.99 -9.57
C ASN A 36 -0.83 9.00 -8.95
N ASP A 37 0.08 9.83 -9.46
CA ASP A 37 1.43 10.01 -8.89
C ASP A 37 1.35 10.59 -7.47
N ALA A 38 0.51 11.62 -7.28
CA ALA A 38 0.26 12.22 -5.98
C ALA A 38 -0.38 11.22 -5.00
N LYS A 39 -1.37 10.43 -5.46
CA LYS A 39 -1.99 9.34 -4.69
C LYS A 39 -0.91 8.35 -4.22
N THR A 40 -0.07 7.88 -5.13
CA THR A 40 1.01 6.93 -4.81
C THR A 40 1.97 7.51 -3.78
N THR A 41 2.33 8.78 -3.91
CA THR A 41 3.20 9.48 -2.95
C THR A 41 2.58 9.54 -1.56
N VAL A 42 1.29 9.89 -1.47
CA VAL A 42 0.55 9.97 -0.21
C VAL A 42 0.36 8.59 0.42
N GLU A 43 0.01 7.55 -0.37
CA GLU A 43 -0.13 6.17 0.12
C GLU A 43 1.19 5.61 0.67
N ASN A 44 2.32 6.04 0.11
CA ASN A 44 3.66 5.62 0.55
C ASN A 44 4.15 6.33 1.81
N ALA A 45 3.59 7.49 2.13
CA ALA A 45 4.06 8.32 3.22
C ALA A 45 3.72 7.79 4.62
N TRP A 46 2.66 6.97 4.73
CA TRP A 46 2.13 6.51 6.01
C TRP A 46 1.45 5.14 5.90
N ASP A 47 1.36 4.42 7.02
CA ASP A 47 0.61 3.15 7.14
C ASP A 47 -0.87 3.43 7.39
N TRP A 48 -1.53 4.03 6.41
CA TRP A 48 -2.91 4.50 6.51
C TRP A 48 -3.85 3.41 7.03
N SER A 49 -4.64 3.76 8.04
CA SER A 49 -5.66 2.85 8.57
C SER A 49 -6.69 2.42 7.51
N ALA A 50 -6.96 3.31 6.54
CA ALA A 50 -7.86 3.04 5.42
C ALA A 50 -7.31 2.04 4.38
N LEU A 51 -6.00 1.78 4.37
CA LEU A 51 -5.33 0.82 3.47
C LEU A 51 -5.06 -0.53 4.13
N ARG A 52 -5.46 -0.70 5.40
CA ARG A 52 -5.27 -1.96 6.11
C ARG A 52 -6.27 -3.00 5.62
N THR A 53 -5.77 -4.18 5.34
CA THR A 53 -6.58 -5.34 4.95
C THR A 53 -5.93 -6.62 5.45
N THR A 54 -6.67 -7.72 5.38
CA THR A 54 -6.16 -9.06 5.76
C THR A 54 -6.18 -9.96 4.53
N LEU A 55 -5.04 -10.53 4.22
CA LEU A 55 -4.89 -11.57 3.20
C LEU A 55 -4.76 -12.92 3.89
N THR A 56 -5.52 -13.91 3.42
CA THR A 56 -5.52 -15.25 3.98
C THR A 56 -4.84 -16.22 3.03
N LEU A 57 -3.99 -17.07 3.59
CA LEU A 57 -3.28 -18.15 2.91
C LEU A 57 -3.68 -19.48 3.54
N THR A 58 -4.18 -20.41 2.74
CA THR A 58 -4.46 -21.79 3.19
C THR A 58 -3.33 -22.70 2.77
N THR A 59 -2.72 -23.41 3.72
CA THR A 59 -1.62 -24.33 3.45
C THR A 59 -2.12 -25.71 3.02
N GLU A 60 -1.22 -26.46 2.37
CA GLU A 60 -1.40 -27.87 2.02
C GLU A 60 -0.23 -28.68 2.58
N ALA A 61 -0.52 -29.92 3.01
CA ALA A 61 0.51 -30.81 3.53
C ALA A 61 1.63 -31.05 2.51
N GLY A 62 2.86 -30.83 2.92
CA GLY A 62 4.03 -31.09 2.09
C GLY A 62 4.44 -29.95 1.15
N ILE A 63 3.72 -28.85 1.07
CA ILE A 63 4.07 -27.64 0.32
C ILE A 63 4.56 -26.56 1.28
N PHE A 64 5.56 -25.79 0.91
CA PHE A 64 6.12 -24.74 1.75
C PHE A 64 6.15 -23.36 1.09
N ASN A 65 5.97 -23.28 -0.23
CA ASN A 65 5.95 -22.04 -1.00
C ASN A 65 4.54 -21.80 -1.53
N TYR A 66 4.02 -20.61 -1.33
CA TYR A 66 2.65 -20.22 -1.66
C TYR A 66 2.60 -18.83 -2.28
N ALA A 67 1.66 -18.58 -3.17
CA ALA A 67 1.31 -17.24 -3.58
C ALA A 67 0.30 -16.62 -2.59
N LEU A 68 0.60 -15.44 -2.07
CA LEU A 68 -0.34 -14.66 -1.27
C LEU A 68 -1.27 -13.89 -2.22
N VAL A 69 -2.34 -14.57 -2.63
CA VAL A 69 -3.26 -14.10 -3.66
C VAL A 69 -3.87 -12.74 -3.30
N GLY A 70 -3.84 -11.82 -4.25
CA GLY A 70 -4.34 -10.45 -4.08
C GLY A 70 -3.30 -9.46 -3.55
N SER A 71 -2.09 -9.89 -3.21
CA SER A 71 -1.03 -9.01 -2.71
C SER A 71 -0.46 -8.06 -3.78
N GLN A 72 -0.42 -8.50 -5.04
CA GLN A 72 0.06 -7.73 -6.20
C GLN A 72 1.44 -7.07 -5.99
N ASN A 73 2.32 -7.71 -5.21
CA ASN A 73 3.63 -7.17 -4.82
C ASN A 73 3.57 -5.72 -4.28
N ASN A 74 2.48 -5.36 -3.63
CA ASN A 74 2.18 -3.98 -3.23
C ASN A 74 1.70 -3.89 -1.77
N ILE A 75 2.29 -4.70 -0.91
CA ILE A 75 1.90 -4.84 0.49
C ILE A 75 3.05 -4.53 1.43
N LYS A 76 2.71 -3.98 2.60
CA LYS A 76 3.55 -3.95 3.78
C LYS A 76 2.88 -4.79 4.86
N VAL A 77 3.54 -5.85 5.31
CA VAL A 77 3.01 -6.71 6.38
C VAL A 77 3.19 -6.03 7.72
N LEU A 78 2.12 -5.94 8.47
CA LEU A 78 2.10 -5.47 9.86
C LEU A 78 2.36 -6.62 10.82
N ASP A 79 1.61 -7.70 10.66
CA ASP A 79 1.78 -8.95 11.40
C ASP A 79 1.30 -10.14 10.56
N ALA A 80 1.69 -11.34 10.96
CA ALA A 80 1.24 -12.59 10.38
C ALA A 80 0.86 -13.56 11.50
N LEU A 81 -0.29 -14.21 11.36
CA LEU A 81 -0.90 -15.08 12.36
C LEU A 81 -1.22 -16.44 11.75
N ASN A 82 -0.91 -17.52 12.47
CA ASN A 82 -1.50 -18.82 12.22
C ASN A 82 -2.83 -18.90 12.96
N ASP A 83 -3.93 -18.70 12.24
CA ASP A 83 -5.28 -18.62 12.80
C ASP A 83 -5.74 -20.00 13.33
N THR A 84 -5.36 -21.07 12.65
CA THR A 84 -5.69 -22.45 13.06
C THR A 84 -5.05 -22.80 14.42
N SER A 85 -3.86 -22.30 14.69
CA SER A 85 -3.08 -22.65 15.89
C SER A 85 -2.95 -21.50 16.90
N ASN A 86 -3.54 -20.33 16.62
CA ASN A 86 -3.61 -19.15 17.49
C ASN A 86 -2.27 -18.61 17.98
N PHE A 87 -1.29 -18.43 17.08
CA PHE A 87 -0.02 -17.76 17.40
C PHE A 87 0.51 -16.95 16.22
N PHE A 88 1.34 -15.94 16.52
CA PHE A 88 1.98 -15.13 15.51
C PHE A 88 3.12 -15.86 14.83
N LEU A 89 3.22 -15.68 13.51
CA LEU A 89 4.35 -16.16 12.71
C LEU A 89 5.51 -15.18 12.84
N GLU A 90 6.73 -15.71 12.90
CA GLU A 90 7.94 -14.90 12.97
C GLU A 90 8.60 -14.81 11.58
N TYR A 91 8.92 -13.59 11.15
CA TYR A 91 9.67 -13.38 9.92
C TYR A 91 11.11 -13.84 10.07
N LYS A 92 11.62 -14.62 9.10
CA LYS A 92 13.02 -15.04 9.00
C LYS A 92 13.57 -14.73 7.61
N GLY A 93 14.84 -14.35 7.53
CA GLY A 93 15.48 -14.04 6.26
C GLY A 93 15.73 -15.28 5.38
N SER A 94 15.93 -15.06 4.08
CA SER A 94 16.11 -16.15 3.09
C SER A 94 17.29 -17.07 3.40
N SER A 95 18.38 -16.56 3.98
CA SER A 95 19.51 -17.39 4.38
C SER A 95 19.13 -18.42 5.46
N TRP A 96 18.29 -18.05 6.40
CA TRP A 96 17.77 -18.95 7.42
C TRP A 96 16.87 -20.03 6.81
N PHE A 97 16.01 -19.68 5.87
CA PHE A 97 15.17 -20.65 5.14
C PHE A 97 16.02 -21.62 4.31
N ASN A 98 17.05 -21.11 3.61
CA ASN A 98 17.98 -21.95 2.86
C ASN A 98 18.72 -22.94 3.77
N ASP A 99 19.15 -22.54 4.96
CA ASP A 99 19.74 -23.44 5.93
C ASP A 99 18.78 -24.56 6.34
N LYS A 100 17.50 -24.24 6.55
CA LYS A 100 16.49 -25.22 6.98
C LYS A 100 16.02 -26.16 5.86
N TYR A 101 15.97 -25.69 4.62
CA TYR A 101 15.45 -26.46 3.49
C TYR A 101 16.52 -27.08 2.61
N LEU A 102 17.66 -26.42 2.41
CA LEU A 102 18.72 -26.86 1.50
C LEU A 102 19.89 -27.55 2.22
N ASN A 103 20.32 -27.02 3.36
CA ASN A 103 21.44 -27.56 4.11
C ASN A 103 21.04 -28.68 5.09
N SER A 104 19.74 -28.80 5.37
CA SER A 104 19.23 -29.87 6.22
C SER A 104 18.94 -31.12 5.39
N SER A 105 19.40 -32.30 5.86
CA SER A 105 19.13 -33.59 5.20
C SER A 105 17.63 -33.93 5.14
N THR A 106 16.83 -33.36 6.03
CA THR A 106 15.39 -33.54 6.08
C THR A 106 14.75 -32.25 6.64
N ALA A 107 13.94 -31.56 5.83
CA ALA A 107 13.20 -30.41 6.31
C ALA A 107 12.19 -30.85 7.38
N ALA A 108 12.12 -30.12 8.49
CA ALA A 108 11.13 -30.38 9.53
C ALA A 108 9.71 -30.17 8.99
N THR A 109 8.80 -31.07 9.36
CA THR A 109 7.38 -30.98 9.06
C THR A 109 6.58 -30.70 10.33
N GLY A 110 5.54 -29.90 10.23
CA GLY A 110 4.73 -29.52 11.39
C GLY A 110 3.91 -28.28 11.16
N THR A 111 3.42 -27.68 12.24
CA THR A 111 2.69 -26.41 12.22
C THR A 111 3.61 -25.26 11.83
N PRO A 112 3.31 -24.49 10.76
CA PRO A 112 4.09 -23.32 10.36
C PRO A 112 4.17 -22.27 11.47
N SER A 113 5.40 -21.85 11.80
CA SER A 113 5.70 -20.82 12.82
C SER A 113 6.54 -19.67 12.28
N ASN A 114 7.15 -19.85 11.11
CA ASN A 114 8.00 -18.85 10.50
C ASN A 114 7.60 -18.64 9.04
N TYR A 115 7.84 -17.43 8.54
CA TYR A 115 7.59 -17.09 7.14
C TYR A 115 8.71 -16.22 6.56
N ASN A 116 8.80 -16.21 5.23
CA ASN A 116 9.69 -15.35 4.44
C ASN A 116 9.02 -14.98 3.13
N PHE A 117 9.44 -13.87 2.54
CA PHE A 117 9.03 -13.51 1.17
C PHE A 117 10.09 -13.94 0.16
N ASN A 118 9.67 -14.59 -0.91
CA ASN A 118 10.55 -15.20 -1.92
C ASN A 118 10.14 -14.85 -3.35
N GLY A 119 10.07 -13.54 -3.64
CA GLY A 119 9.73 -13.04 -4.96
C GLY A 119 8.24 -12.89 -5.23
N VAL A 120 7.86 -12.94 -6.50
CA VAL A 120 6.48 -12.83 -6.98
C VAL A 120 6.17 -13.91 -8.00
N ASP A 121 4.91 -14.28 -8.11
CA ASP A 121 4.44 -15.22 -9.13
C ASP A 121 4.19 -14.54 -10.49
N ALA A 122 3.67 -15.30 -11.47
CA ALA A 122 3.37 -14.79 -12.81
C ALA A 122 2.20 -13.79 -12.84
N ASN A 123 1.36 -13.75 -11.79
CA ASN A 123 0.26 -12.81 -11.64
C ASN A 123 0.68 -11.53 -10.90
N GLY A 124 1.93 -11.49 -10.41
CA GLY A 124 2.46 -10.40 -9.60
C GLY A 124 2.17 -10.54 -8.10
N ASP A 125 1.61 -11.67 -7.65
CA ASP A 125 1.36 -11.93 -6.25
C ASP A 125 2.63 -12.33 -5.50
N THR A 126 2.79 -11.83 -4.28
CA THR A 126 3.96 -12.10 -3.45
C THR A 126 4.04 -13.57 -3.05
N LEU A 127 5.19 -14.20 -3.28
CA LEU A 127 5.45 -15.56 -2.84
C LEU A 127 5.90 -15.59 -1.37
N VAL A 128 5.33 -16.51 -0.61
CA VAL A 128 5.59 -16.71 0.81
C VAL A 128 6.10 -18.13 1.04
N ASP A 129 7.27 -18.24 1.64
CA ASP A 129 7.79 -19.51 2.17
C ASP A 129 7.41 -19.64 3.64
N VAL A 130 6.98 -20.82 4.07
CA VAL A 130 6.63 -21.10 5.46
C VAL A 130 7.44 -22.24 6.04
N TYR A 131 7.76 -22.18 7.32
CA TYR A 131 8.52 -23.21 8.03
C TYR A 131 7.97 -23.40 9.46
N PRO A 132 7.91 -24.65 9.98
CA PRO A 132 8.15 -25.94 9.34
C PRO A 132 7.26 -26.18 8.12
N LYS A 133 7.66 -27.13 7.26
CA LYS A 133 6.82 -27.56 6.14
C LYS A 133 5.48 -28.06 6.66
N PRO A 134 4.34 -27.50 6.23
CA PRO A 134 3.04 -27.91 6.73
C PRO A 134 2.82 -29.41 6.65
N ASN A 135 2.31 -30.00 7.72
CA ASN A 135 1.89 -31.41 7.78
C ASN A 135 0.37 -31.56 7.64
N ASP A 136 -0.36 -30.47 7.62
CA ASP A 136 -1.81 -30.40 7.51
C ASP A 136 -2.24 -29.07 6.88
N VAL A 137 -3.54 -28.83 6.78
CA VAL A 137 -4.13 -27.57 6.34
C VAL A 137 -4.16 -26.58 7.50
N TYR A 138 -3.52 -25.42 7.32
CA TYR A 138 -3.53 -24.31 8.26
C TYR A 138 -4.01 -23.05 7.54
N GLU A 139 -4.76 -22.22 8.24
CA GLU A 139 -5.10 -20.87 7.78
C GLU A 139 -4.13 -19.87 8.36
N LEU A 140 -3.39 -19.19 7.48
CA LEU A 140 -2.44 -18.15 7.85
C LEU A 140 -3.00 -16.81 7.42
N ARG A 141 -3.05 -15.84 8.33
CA ARG A 141 -3.52 -14.48 8.08
C ARG A 141 -2.36 -13.52 8.08
N PHE A 142 -2.31 -12.67 7.07
CA PHE A 142 -1.39 -11.57 6.93
C PHE A 142 -2.16 -10.26 7.02
N ASN A 143 -2.00 -9.53 8.12
CA ASN A 143 -2.52 -8.18 8.24
C ASN A 143 -1.54 -7.25 7.54
N VAL A 144 -2.03 -6.56 6.53
CA VAL A 144 -1.18 -5.78 5.62
C VAL A 144 -1.72 -4.37 5.42
N VAL A 145 -0.84 -3.45 5.08
CA VAL A 145 -1.19 -2.21 4.41
C VAL A 145 -0.99 -2.45 2.92
N GLN A 146 -2.06 -2.33 2.14
CA GLN A 146 -2.03 -2.56 0.70
C GLN A 146 -2.38 -1.29 -0.05
N ARG A 147 -1.51 -0.90 -0.98
CA ARG A 147 -1.78 0.24 -1.86
C ARG A 147 -2.91 -0.09 -2.82
N THR A 148 -3.71 0.92 -3.14
CA THR A 148 -4.81 0.75 -4.09
C THR A 148 -4.31 0.86 -5.54
N PRO A 149 -4.96 0.19 -6.49
CA PRO A 149 -4.67 0.37 -7.92
C PRO A 149 -4.80 1.83 -8.34
N ASN A 150 -4.19 2.20 -9.46
CA ASN A 150 -4.38 3.51 -10.05
C ASN A 150 -5.85 3.77 -10.38
N LEU A 151 -6.29 4.99 -10.13
CA LEU A 151 -7.62 5.44 -10.53
C LEU A 151 -7.69 5.47 -12.06
N SER A 152 -8.73 4.87 -12.64
CA SER A 152 -8.88 4.70 -14.08
C SER A 152 -10.26 5.16 -14.59
N SER A 153 -11.29 5.01 -13.78
CA SER A 153 -12.65 5.42 -14.05
C SER A 153 -12.97 6.75 -13.36
N ASP A 154 -13.76 7.62 -13.99
CA ASP A 154 -14.20 8.91 -13.44
C ASP A 154 -14.86 8.77 -12.05
N SER A 155 -15.51 7.64 -11.79
CA SER A 155 -16.21 7.32 -10.54
C SER A 155 -15.32 6.68 -9.46
N ASP A 156 -14.07 6.29 -9.78
CA ASP A 156 -13.16 5.71 -8.80
C ASP A 156 -12.94 6.68 -7.64
N THR A 157 -12.86 6.16 -6.42
CA THR A 157 -12.72 6.98 -5.21
C THR A 157 -11.39 6.75 -4.53
N LEU A 158 -10.83 7.81 -3.95
CA LEU A 158 -9.63 7.70 -3.11
C LEU A 158 -9.95 6.97 -1.80
N ALA A 159 -9.06 6.07 -1.41
CA ALA A 159 -9.06 5.47 -0.08
C ALA A 159 -8.38 6.37 0.98
N VAL A 160 -7.35 7.13 0.57
CA VAL A 160 -6.61 8.06 1.44
C VAL A 160 -7.23 9.45 1.46
N PRO A 161 -6.87 10.33 2.42
CA PRO A 161 -7.36 11.71 2.47
C PRO A 161 -7.08 12.46 1.16
N TYR A 162 -8.10 13.16 0.64
CA TYR A 162 -8.01 13.78 -0.68
C TYR A 162 -7.19 15.09 -0.72
N LEU A 163 -7.12 15.83 0.39
CA LEU A 163 -6.43 17.13 0.41
C LEU A 163 -4.94 17.03 0.10
N PRO A 164 -4.18 16.14 0.71
CA PRO A 164 -2.76 15.93 0.34
C PRO A 164 -2.60 15.57 -1.14
N VAL A 165 -3.43 14.65 -1.66
CA VAL A 165 -3.39 14.21 -3.06
C VAL A 165 -3.69 15.37 -4.01
N LEU A 166 -4.75 16.14 -3.71
CA LEU A 166 -5.14 17.29 -4.52
C LEU A 166 -4.04 18.36 -4.57
N HIS A 167 -3.47 18.75 -3.43
CA HIS A 167 -2.43 19.78 -3.38
C HIS A 167 -1.10 19.31 -3.98
N MET A 168 -0.76 18.04 -3.82
CA MET A 168 0.40 17.46 -4.49
C MET A 168 0.23 17.45 -6.02
N ALA A 169 -0.94 17.06 -6.51
CA ALA A 169 -1.26 17.10 -7.94
C ALA A 169 -1.23 18.53 -8.50
N VAL A 170 -1.71 19.52 -7.75
CA VAL A 170 -1.58 20.95 -8.12
C VAL A 170 -0.12 21.37 -8.20
N ALA A 171 0.73 20.96 -7.25
CA ALA A 171 2.16 21.26 -7.28
C ALA A 171 2.85 20.64 -8.50
N LEU A 172 2.49 19.39 -8.86
CA LEU A 172 3.00 18.73 -10.08
C LEU A 172 2.57 19.45 -11.34
N ALA A 173 1.29 19.84 -11.45
CA ALA A 173 0.75 20.60 -12.58
C ALA A 173 1.39 21.98 -12.73
N ALA A 174 1.58 22.70 -11.62
CA ALA A 174 2.26 23.99 -11.62
C ALA A 174 3.74 23.89 -12.06
N ARG A 175 4.42 22.81 -11.65
CA ARG A 175 5.79 22.53 -12.07
C ARG A 175 5.88 22.24 -13.57
N GLU A 176 4.96 21.47 -14.12
CA GLU A 176 4.92 21.17 -15.55
C GLU A 176 4.71 22.44 -16.39
N ARG A 177 3.81 23.32 -15.97
CA ARG A 177 3.55 24.58 -16.67
C ARG A 177 4.68 25.61 -16.58
N GLY A 178 5.67 25.36 -15.75
CA GLY A 178 6.78 26.30 -15.55
C GLY A 178 6.35 27.64 -14.93
N GLU A 179 5.22 27.64 -14.20
CA GLU A 179 4.70 28.85 -13.54
C GLU A 179 5.60 29.27 -12.37
N THR A 180 6.65 30.01 -12.69
CA THR A 180 7.58 30.57 -11.72
C THR A 180 7.21 31.98 -11.28
N GLY A 181 6.06 32.50 -11.74
CA GLY A 181 5.63 33.86 -11.47
C GLY A 181 4.75 33.98 -10.23
N GLY A 182 5.30 34.50 -9.14
CA GLY A 182 4.57 34.89 -7.95
C GLY A 182 4.72 33.91 -6.79
N THR A 183 4.12 32.75 -6.86
CA THR A 183 4.30 31.67 -5.88
C THR A 183 5.24 30.64 -6.47
N SER A 184 6.35 30.39 -5.81
CA SER A 184 7.30 29.40 -6.33
C SER A 184 6.69 27.99 -6.25
N THR A 185 7.04 27.11 -7.18
CA THR A 185 6.65 25.70 -7.14
C THR A 185 6.95 25.06 -5.77
N ALA A 186 8.02 25.50 -5.10
CA ALA A 186 8.41 25.06 -3.76
C ALA A 186 7.32 25.38 -2.71
N GLU A 187 6.60 26.49 -2.84
CA GLU A 187 5.50 26.83 -1.92
C GLU A 187 4.30 25.88 -2.10
N TYR A 188 3.97 25.47 -3.33
CA TYR A 188 2.91 24.48 -3.57
C TYR A 188 3.25 23.12 -2.96
N PHE A 189 4.51 22.67 -3.08
CA PHE A 189 4.96 21.43 -2.42
C PHE A 189 4.94 21.58 -0.90
N SER A 190 5.38 22.71 -0.35
CA SER A 190 5.32 22.97 1.10
C SER A 190 3.88 22.94 1.64
N ILE A 191 2.94 23.49 0.89
CA ILE A 191 1.49 23.43 1.23
C ILE A 191 1.00 21.97 1.19
N ALA A 192 1.38 21.21 0.16
CA ALA A 192 1.00 19.79 0.05
C ALA A 192 1.56 18.97 1.23
N ASP A 193 2.80 19.20 1.62
CA ASP A 193 3.45 18.55 2.76
C ASP A 193 2.78 18.91 4.09
N SER A 194 2.31 20.17 4.25
CA SER A 194 1.52 20.56 5.42
C SER A 194 0.22 19.77 5.53
N PHE A 195 -0.55 19.66 4.43
CA PHE A 195 -1.78 18.86 4.41
C PHE A 195 -1.50 17.36 4.63
N LEU A 196 -0.36 16.86 4.13
CA LEU A 196 0.05 15.48 4.37
C LEU A 196 0.36 15.24 5.86
N SER A 197 1.09 16.14 6.48
CA SER A 197 1.42 16.07 7.91
C SER A 197 0.18 16.12 8.79
N ASP A 198 -0.77 17.02 8.48
CA ASP A 198 -2.05 17.12 9.19
C ASP A 198 -2.89 15.84 9.04
N ALA A 199 -2.91 15.28 7.83
CA ALA A 199 -3.64 14.04 7.56
C ALA A 199 -3.03 12.84 8.30
N ILE A 200 -1.70 12.74 8.35
CA ILE A 200 -0.97 11.72 9.12
C ILE A 200 -1.27 11.87 10.62
N ALA A 201 -1.21 13.09 11.16
CA ALA A 201 -1.52 13.34 12.56
C ALA A 201 -2.96 12.92 12.91
N LEU A 202 -3.92 13.19 12.02
CA LEU A 202 -5.32 12.79 12.21
C LEU A 202 -5.48 11.26 12.16
N ASP A 203 -4.82 10.56 11.23
CA ASP A 203 -4.89 9.10 11.13
C ASP A 203 -4.21 8.43 12.32
N ALA A 204 -3.05 8.93 12.76
CA ALA A 204 -2.35 8.46 13.95
C ALA A 204 -3.21 8.61 15.23
N ALA A 205 -3.97 9.70 15.35
CA ALA A 205 -4.84 9.94 16.50
C ALA A 205 -6.05 8.99 16.59
N ARG A 206 -6.38 8.25 15.52
CA ARG A 206 -7.46 7.23 15.54
C ARG A 206 -7.11 6.00 16.35
N HIS A 207 -5.84 5.75 16.56
CA HIS A 207 -5.34 4.65 17.36
C HIS A 207 -4.73 5.22 18.64
N PRO A 208 -5.50 5.35 19.74
CA PRO A 208 -4.91 5.76 21.00
C PRO A 208 -3.83 4.74 21.36
N GLU A 209 -2.62 5.23 21.60
CA GLU A 209 -1.54 4.39 22.10
C GLU A 209 -2.03 3.72 23.39
N GLU A 210 -1.89 2.39 23.48
CA GLU A 210 -2.03 1.72 24.75
C GLU A 210 -0.96 2.28 25.67
N LEU A 211 -1.39 3.04 26.68
CA LEU A 211 -0.50 3.49 27.75
C LEU A 211 -0.06 2.27 28.54
N VAL A 212 1.03 1.65 28.11
CA VAL A 212 1.66 0.57 28.87
C VAL A 212 2.36 1.20 30.07
N TRP A 213 1.69 1.19 31.20
CA TRP A 213 2.31 1.52 32.47
C TRP A 213 3.20 0.34 32.86
N TYR A 214 4.50 0.50 32.71
CA TYR A 214 5.45 -0.40 33.35
C TYR A 214 5.42 -0.11 34.87
N SER A 215 4.83 -1.02 35.60
CA SER A 215 4.88 -1.04 37.07
C SER A 215 6.11 -1.78 37.55
#